data_9a606f5f474b6a3c4d70f7e6e2c8b6c1
#
_entry.id   9a606f5f474b6a3c4d70f7e6e2c8b6c1
#
_cell.length_a   1.000
_cell.length_b   1.000
_cell.length_c   1.000
_cell.angle_alpha   90.00
_cell.angle_beta   90.00
_cell.angle_gamma   90.00
#
_symmetry.space_group_name_H-M   'P 1'
#
loop_
_entity.id
_entity.type
_entity.pdbx_description
1 polymer ?
#
loop_
_entity_poly.entity_id
_entity_poly.type
_entity_poly.pdbx_seq_one_letter_code
_entity_poly.pdbx_strand_id
1 'polypeptide(L)'
;MSEHSVPQIDGPRHEPAGGGPAEQLIVLLHGLGADGNDLIQLAPMLARAFPEAAFVSPHAHQDCDVAPVGLQWFSFKGESDQVMIQGAEQAAPVVDTFLDQELERQGLTADKLAVVGFSQGGMMALHCGLRRAQPPACLVGFSTLLPGPEKLDAEIKSKPPVLLTHGDQDQIIPAHAMPQTEAALKAAGVPAESETRPGLGHGIDERCLELASDFLSRHLAG
;
A
#
# COMPACT_ATOMS: atom_id res chain seq x y z
N MET A 1 -20.81 -9.72 24.81
CA MET A 1 -20.37 -9.04 23.55
C MET A 1 -19.30 -9.92 22.98
N SER A 2 -19.57 -10.59 21.85
CA SER A 2 -18.57 -11.42 21.17
C SER A 2 -17.47 -10.49 20.65
N GLU A 3 -16.26 -10.63 21.17
CA GLU A 3 -15.07 -10.05 20.55
C GLU A 3 -14.99 -10.63 19.13
N HIS A 4 -15.28 -9.80 18.13
CA HIS A 4 -15.03 -10.17 16.74
C HIS A 4 -13.50 -10.13 16.60
N SER A 5 -12.88 -11.31 16.61
CA SER A 5 -11.44 -11.40 16.31
C SER A 5 -11.17 -10.84 14.93
N VAL A 6 -10.14 -10.00 14.82
CA VAL A 6 -9.68 -9.46 13.52
C VAL A 6 -9.30 -10.65 12.62
N PRO A 7 -9.78 -10.71 11.38
CA PRO A 7 -9.40 -11.76 10.44
C PRO A 7 -7.87 -11.83 10.29
N GLN A 8 -7.33 -13.03 10.38
CA GLN A 8 -5.91 -13.25 10.12
C GLN A 8 -5.71 -13.42 8.62
N ILE A 9 -4.74 -12.72 8.06
CA ILE A 9 -4.36 -12.82 6.66
C ILE A 9 -2.92 -13.30 6.55
N ASP A 10 -2.58 -13.89 5.42
CA ASP A 10 -1.24 -14.37 5.10
C ASP A 10 -1.04 -14.30 3.58
N GLY A 11 0.18 -14.53 3.10
CA GLY A 11 0.46 -14.50 1.67
C GLY A 11 1.89 -14.91 1.32
N PRO A 12 2.21 -14.91 0.02
CA PRO A 12 3.54 -15.26 -0.48
C PRO A 12 4.61 -14.27 0.01
N ARG A 13 5.80 -14.79 0.20
CA ARG A 13 6.99 -14.07 0.68
C ARG A 13 8.18 -14.25 -0.24
N HIS A 14 9.07 -13.28 -0.20
CA HIS A 14 10.39 -13.34 -0.79
C HIS A 14 11.38 -12.94 0.30
N GLU A 15 12.16 -13.92 0.76
CA GLU A 15 13.13 -13.74 1.84
C GLU A 15 14.38 -12.99 1.35
N PRO A 16 15.20 -12.41 2.24
CA PRO A 16 16.45 -11.76 1.88
C PRO A 16 17.36 -12.65 1.04
N ALA A 17 17.98 -12.11 -0.01
CA ALA A 17 18.79 -12.86 -0.96
C ALA A 17 20.00 -13.54 -0.32
N GLY A 18 20.54 -12.97 0.76
CA GLY A 18 21.66 -13.51 1.54
C GLY A 18 21.27 -14.65 2.50
N GLY A 19 19.97 -14.95 2.67
CA GLY A 19 19.47 -15.95 3.62
C GLY A 19 19.70 -15.60 5.09
N GLY A 20 20.08 -14.36 5.40
CA GLY A 20 20.21 -13.80 6.74
C GLY A 20 18.90 -13.23 7.27
N PRO A 21 18.92 -12.63 8.50
CA PRO A 21 17.79 -11.87 9.00
C PRO A 21 17.50 -10.67 8.10
N ALA A 22 16.23 -10.30 7.96
CA ALA A 22 15.87 -9.11 7.21
C ALA A 22 16.30 -7.84 7.95
N GLU A 23 16.78 -6.85 7.20
CA GLU A 23 17.06 -5.51 7.71
C GLU A 23 15.96 -4.51 7.39
N GLN A 24 15.10 -4.83 6.40
CA GLN A 24 13.93 -4.06 6.00
C GLN A 24 12.76 -4.99 5.68
N LEU A 25 11.56 -4.47 5.80
CA LEU A 25 10.32 -5.15 5.43
C LEU A 25 9.56 -4.32 4.40
N ILE A 26 9.25 -4.92 3.25
CA ILE A 26 8.44 -4.31 2.20
C ILE A 26 7.15 -5.11 2.05
N VAL A 27 6.03 -4.51 2.44
CA VAL A 27 4.69 -5.11 2.31
C VAL A 27 4.02 -4.62 1.05
N LEU A 28 3.52 -5.55 0.23
CA LEU A 28 2.94 -5.30 -1.08
C LEU A 28 1.42 -5.60 -1.03
N LEU A 29 0.57 -4.58 -1.13
CA LEU A 29 -0.89 -4.71 -1.04
C LEU A 29 -1.51 -4.69 -2.45
N HIS A 30 -2.11 -5.80 -2.86
CA HIS A 30 -2.68 -5.99 -4.20
C HIS A 30 -3.96 -5.20 -4.47
N GLY A 31 -4.29 -5.03 -5.75
CA GLY A 31 -5.52 -4.37 -6.19
C GLY A 31 -6.76 -5.26 -6.09
N LEU A 32 -7.94 -4.64 -6.28
CA LEU A 32 -9.24 -5.31 -6.33
C LEU A 32 -9.26 -6.42 -7.38
N GLY A 33 -9.74 -7.60 -7.04
CA GLY A 33 -9.87 -8.74 -7.96
C GLY A 33 -8.59 -9.53 -8.22
N ALA A 34 -7.46 -9.10 -7.59
CA ALA A 34 -6.21 -9.83 -7.57
C ALA A 34 -6.02 -10.57 -6.23
N ASP A 35 -4.82 -11.02 -5.94
CA ASP A 35 -4.39 -11.60 -4.67
C ASP A 35 -2.90 -11.34 -4.42
N GLY A 36 -2.36 -11.83 -3.31
CA GLY A 36 -0.95 -11.64 -2.95
C GLY A 36 0.04 -12.22 -3.98
N ASN A 37 -0.35 -13.25 -4.74
CA ASN A 37 0.52 -13.84 -5.76
C ASN A 37 0.74 -12.91 -6.96
N ASP A 38 -0.17 -11.97 -7.18
CA ASP A 38 -0.01 -10.94 -8.21
C ASP A 38 1.11 -9.96 -7.83
N LEU A 39 0.97 -9.28 -6.72
CA LEU A 39 1.89 -8.17 -6.41
C LEU A 39 3.26 -8.65 -5.90
N ILE A 40 3.38 -9.85 -5.35
CA ILE A 40 4.69 -10.42 -4.96
C ILE A 40 5.64 -10.56 -6.15
N GLN A 41 5.12 -10.58 -7.38
CA GLN A 41 5.93 -10.64 -8.60
C GLN A 41 6.84 -9.39 -8.76
N LEU A 42 6.58 -8.31 -8.05
CA LEU A 42 7.47 -7.14 -8.01
C LEU A 42 8.71 -7.35 -7.15
N ALA A 43 8.65 -8.27 -6.18
CA ALA A 43 9.74 -8.50 -5.22
C ALA A 43 11.09 -8.84 -5.89
N PRO A 44 11.19 -9.73 -6.91
CA PRO A 44 12.48 -10.04 -7.54
C PRO A 44 13.16 -8.84 -8.21
N MET A 45 12.40 -7.84 -8.65
CA MET A 45 12.95 -6.63 -9.26
C MET A 45 13.45 -5.67 -8.19
N LEU A 46 12.65 -5.44 -7.15
CA LEU A 46 13.01 -4.57 -6.03
C LEU A 46 14.15 -5.15 -5.17
N ALA A 47 14.20 -6.47 -4.99
CA ALA A 47 15.23 -7.16 -4.22
C ALA A 47 16.66 -6.96 -4.79
N ARG A 48 16.79 -6.56 -6.06
CA ARG A 48 18.11 -6.20 -6.63
C ARG A 48 18.70 -4.96 -5.95
N ALA A 49 17.85 -4.01 -5.56
CA ALA A 49 18.24 -2.81 -4.83
C ALA A 49 18.21 -3.02 -3.31
N PHE A 50 17.42 -3.98 -2.84
CA PHE A 50 17.19 -4.28 -1.42
C PHE A 50 17.46 -5.76 -1.11
N PRO A 51 18.73 -6.22 -1.22
CA PRO A 51 19.06 -7.64 -1.06
C PRO A 51 18.84 -8.18 0.35
N GLU A 52 18.80 -7.29 1.36
CA GLU A 52 18.56 -7.62 2.77
C GLU A 52 17.08 -7.39 3.19
N ALA A 53 16.20 -7.04 2.25
CA ALA A 53 14.79 -6.86 2.56
C ALA A 53 14.02 -8.18 2.48
N ALA A 54 13.10 -8.37 3.43
CA ALA A 54 12.00 -9.32 3.29
C ALA A 54 10.83 -8.64 2.57
N PHE A 55 10.18 -9.36 1.67
CA PHE A 55 8.97 -8.94 0.99
C PHE A 55 7.84 -9.88 1.33
N VAL A 56 6.65 -9.33 1.53
CA VAL A 56 5.44 -10.11 1.73
C VAL A 56 4.26 -9.42 1.05
N SER A 57 3.39 -10.22 0.42
CA SER A 57 2.17 -9.73 -0.22
C SER A 57 0.98 -10.52 0.30
N PRO A 58 0.27 -10.02 1.32
CA PRO A 58 -0.85 -10.74 1.91
C PRO A 58 -2.04 -10.81 0.94
N HIS A 59 -2.78 -11.90 1.04
CA HIS A 59 -4.11 -12.03 0.46
C HIS A 59 -5.10 -11.16 1.25
N ALA A 60 -5.91 -10.36 0.57
CA ALA A 60 -7.00 -9.64 1.21
C ALA A 60 -8.02 -10.64 1.79
N HIS A 61 -8.77 -10.20 2.80
CA HIS A 61 -9.60 -11.09 3.63
C HIS A 61 -11.02 -11.35 3.09
N GLN A 62 -11.40 -10.75 1.96
CA GLN A 62 -12.74 -10.91 1.36
C GLN A 62 -12.63 -11.41 -0.07
N ASP A 63 -13.57 -12.30 -0.46
CA ASP A 63 -13.76 -12.63 -1.87
C ASP A 63 -14.21 -11.39 -2.64
N CYS A 64 -13.71 -11.24 -3.88
CA CYS A 64 -14.09 -10.12 -4.73
C CYS A 64 -15.57 -10.20 -5.09
N ASP A 65 -16.32 -9.14 -4.84
CA ASP A 65 -17.76 -9.11 -5.05
C ASP A 65 -18.20 -8.47 -6.39
N VAL A 66 -17.22 -7.98 -7.16
CA VAL A 66 -17.43 -7.40 -8.51
C VAL A 66 -16.79 -8.24 -9.63
N ALA A 67 -16.10 -9.33 -9.28
CA ALA A 67 -15.51 -10.29 -10.20
C ALA A 67 -15.73 -11.73 -9.70
N PRO A 68 -15.74 -12.74 -10.60
CA PRO A 68 -15.98 -14.13 -10.20
C PRO A 68 -14.82 -14.79 -9.45
N VAL A 69 -13.66 -14.16 -9.44
CA VAL A 69 -12.42 -14.64 -8.81
C VAL A 69 -11.65 -13.45 -8.23
N GLY A 70 -10.68 -13.77 -7.37
CA GLY A 70 -9.83 -12.77 -6.73
C GLY A 70 -10.39 -12.26 -5.41
N LEU A 71 -9.63 -11.38 -4.79
CA LEU A 71 -9.89 -10.88 -3.45
C LEU A 71 -10.05 -9.35 -3.44
N GLN A 72 -10.58 -8.84 -2.34
CA GLN A 72 -10.74 -7.41 -2.11
C GLN A 72 -10.48 -7.06 -0.63
N TRP A 73 -9.97 -5.85 -0.41
CA TRP A 73 -9.82 -5.32 0.93
C TRP A 73 -11.15 -4.88 1.51
N PHE A 74 -11.98 -4.32 0.66
CA PHE A 74 -13.36 -3.90 0.99
C PHE A 74 -14.24 -3.87 -0.26
N SER A 75 -15.55 -3.91 -0.05
CA SER A 75 -16.54 -3.87 -1.15
C SER A 75 -16.62 -2.48 -1.78
N PHE A 76 -16.73 -2.45 -3.13
CA PHE A 76 -17.09 -1.26 -3.91
C PHE A 76 -18.56 -1.23 -4.28
N LYS A 77 -19.39 -2.17 -3.82
CA LYS A 77 -20.83 -2.13 -4.08
C LYS A 77 -21.46 -0.89 -3.50
N GLY A 78 -22.06 -0.06 -4.38
CA GLY A 78 -22.63 1.24 -4.03
C GLY A 78 -21.85 2.43 -4.61
N GLU A 79 -20.67 2.23 -5.17
CA GLU A 79 -19.89 3.15 -6.03
C GLU A 79 -19.87 4.62 -5.54
N SER A 80 -19.77 4.85 -4.22
CA SER A 80 -19.69 6.19 -3.67
C SER A 80 -18.44 6.36 -2.82
N ASP A 81 -17.97 7.60 -2.70
CA ASP A 81 -16.84 7.93 -1.82
C ASP A 81 -17.07 7.46 -0.39
N GLN A 82 -18.32 7.55 0.09
CA GLN A 82 -18.68 7.10 1.44
C GLN A 82 -18.50 5.60 1.63
N VAL A 83 -18.84 4.78 0.62
CA VAL A 83 -18.61 3.32 0.64
C VAL A 83 -17.14 3.00 0.69
N MET A 84 -16.35 3.69 -0.13
CA MET A 84 -14.88 3.53 -0.15
C MET A 84 -14.25 3.92 1.20
N ILE A 85 -14.65 5.04 1.79
CA ILE A 85 -14.14 5.52 3.08
C ILE A 85 -14.47 4.50 4.18
N GLN A 86 -15.74 4.11 4.31
CA GLN A 86 -16.17 3.14 5.31
C GLN A 86 -15.51 1.76 5.11
N GLY A 87 -15.36 1.34 3.85
CA GLY A 87 -14.67 0.11 3.51
C GLY A 87 -13.22 0.11 3.96
N ALA A 88 -12.49 1.18 3.69
CA ALA A 88 -11.10 1.33 4.14
C ALA A 88 -11.00 1.36 5.68
N GLU A 89 -11.91 2.08 6.37
CA GLU A 89 -11.98 2.10 7.83
C GLU A 89 -12.22 0.70 8.44
N GLN A 90 -13.10 -0.10 7.82
CA GLN A 90 -13.41 -1.46 8.28
C GLN A 90 -12.27 -2.46 8.01
N ALA A 91 -11.56 -2.30 6.90
CA ALA A 91 -10.43 -3.16 6.54
C ALA A 91 -9.12 -2.81 7.27
N ALA A 92 -8.98 -1.56 7.74
CA ALA A 92 -7.76 -1.08 8.38
C ALA A 92 -7.26 -1.95 9.54
N PRO A 93 -8.11 -2.44 10.47
CA PRO A 93 -7.62 -3.30 11.56
C PRO A 93 -6.98 -4.60 11.07
N VAL A 94 -7.43 -5.15 9.94
CA VAL A 94 -6.87 -6.38 9.35
C VAL A 94 -5.46 -6.10 8.82
N VAL A 95 -5.29 -5.03 8.06
CA VAL A 95 -3.99 -4.62 7.52
C VAL A 95 -3.04 -4.22 8.65
N ASP A 96 -3.48 -3.41 9.61
CA ASP A 96 -2.63 -2.99 10.73
C ASP A 96 -2.15 -4.16 11.57
N THR A 97 -3.03 -5.11 11.89
CA THR A 97 -2.66 -6.32 12.62
C THR A 97 -1.61 -7.14 11.85
N PHE A 98 -1.78 -7.28 10.55
CA PHE A 98 -0.82 -7.99 9.71
C PHE A 98 0.54 -7.29 9.68
N LEU A 99 0.57 -5.97 9.52
CA LEU A 99 1.83 -5.20 9.52
C LEU A 99 2.58 -5.37 10.85
N ASP A 100 1.87 -5.34 11.99
CA ASP A 100 2.48 -5.53 13.31
C ASP A 100 3.03 -6.93 13.48
N GLN A 101 2.29 -7.96 13.04
CA GLN A 101 2.73 -9.35 13.08
C GLN A 101 3.97 -9.61 12.22
N GLU A 102 4.05 -9.02 11.02
CA GLU A 102 5.21 -9.18 10.15
C GLU A 102 6.43 -8.42 10.69
N LEU A 103 6.26 -7.26 11.29
CA LEU A 103 7.33 -6.56 11.99
C LEU A 103 7.87 -7.39 13.17
N GLU A 104 6.98 -7.95 13.99
CA GLU A 104 7.35 -8.85 15.10
C GLU A 104 8.07 -10.11 14.58
N ARG A 105 7.54 -10.72 13.52
CA ARG A 105 8.13 -11.91 12.89
C ARG A 105 9.55 -11.67 12.41
N GLN A 106 9.84 -10.50 11.83
CA GLN A 106 11.16 -10.13 11.33
C GLN A 106 12.06 -9.51 12.42
N GLY A 107 11.51 -9.20 13.60
CA GLY A 107 12.24 -8.51 14.66
C GLY A 107 12.58 -7.06 14.32
N LEU A 108 11.75 -6.42 13.46
CA LEU A 108 11.96 -5.07 12.96
C LEU A 108 11.03 -4.06 13.62
N THR A 109 11.43 -2.80 13.60
CA THR A 109 10.64 -1.64 14.03
C THR A 109 9.96 -0.95 12.83
N ALA A 110 8.96 -0.13 13.07
CA ALA A 110 8.15 0.49 12.01
C ALA A 110 8.97 1.36 11.05
N ASP A 111 10.07 1.95 11.50
CA ASP A 111 11.00 2.73 10.66
C ASP A 111 11.77 1.88 9.63
N LYS A 112 11.68 0.55 9.70
CA LYS A 112 12.20 -0.40 8.71
C LYS A 112 11.12 -0.96 7.78
N LEU A 113 9.87 -0.46 7.89
CA LEU A 113 8.72 -0.89 7.10
C LEU A 113 8.47 0.09 5.95
N ALA A 114 8.33 -0.42 4.73
CA ALA A 114 7.65 0.27 3.64
C ALA A 114 6.35 -0.45 3.29
N VAL A 115 5.29 0.32 3.03
CA VAL A 115 4.04 -0.22 2.53
C VAL A 115 3.82 0.27 1.11
N VAL A 116 3.75 -0.66 0.19
CA VAL A 116 3.58 -0.43 -1.25
C VAL A 116 2.22 -0.99 -1.66
N GLY A 117 1.41 -0.24 -2.37
CA GLY A 117 0.11 -0.71 -2.79
C GLY A 117 -0.26 -0.30 -4.21
N PHE A 118 -1.02 -1.17 -4.88
CA PHE A 118 -1.59 -0.92 -6.19
C PHE A 118 -3.11 -0.77 -6.08
N SER A 119 -3.67 0.26 -6.70
CA SER A 119 -5.12 0.47 -6.78
C SER A 119 -5.77 0.45 -5.39
N GLN A 120 -6.70 -0.47 -5.10
CA GLN A 120 -7.32 -0.63 -3.78
C GLN A 120 -6.29 -0.91 -2.66
N GLY A 121 -5.23 -1.69 -2.96
CA GLY A 121 -4.12 -1.90 -2.01
C GLY A 121 -3.34 -0.62 -1.71
N GLY A 122 -3.22 0.29 -2.68
CA GLY A 122 -2.66 1.63 -2.48
C GLY A 122 -3.54 2.50 -1.59
N MET A 123 -4.87 2.39 -1.73
CA MET A 123 -5.82 3.05 -0.82
C MET A 123 -5.60 2.58 0.63
N MET A 124 -5.41 1.26 0.83
CA MET A 124 -5.13 0.71 2.16
C MET A 124 -3.76 1.14 2.69
N ALA A 125 -2.72 1.16 1.84
CA ALA A 125 -1.38 1.61 2.22
C ALA A 125 -1.41 3.06 2.74
N LEU A 126 -2.09 3.97 2.04
CA LEU A 126 -2.25 5.36 2.44
C LEU A 126 -3.13 5.48 3.69
N HIS A 127 -4.27 4.78 3.72
CA HIS A 127 -5.21 4.86 4.83
C HIS A 127 -4.57 4.41 6.15
N CYS A 128 -3.97 3.22 6.17
CA CYS A 128 -3.32 2.66 7.35
C CYS A 128 -2.03 3.42 7.70
N GLY A 129 -1.13 3.61 6.74
CA GLY A 129 0.19 4.19 6.99
C GLY A 129 0.15 5.57 7.63
N LEU A 130 -0.82 6.41 7.22
CA LEU A 130 -0.99 7.76 7.78
C LEU A 130 -1.67 7.77 9.16
N ARG A 131 -2.36 6.68 9.55
CA ARG A 131 -3.09 6.55 10.82
C ARG A 131 -2.38 5.69 11.87
N ARG A 132 -1.21 5.13 11.55
CA ARG A 132 -0.37 4.40 12.51
C ARG A 132 0.33 5.37 13.45
N ALA A 133 0.36 5.03 14.75
CA ALA A 133 1.07 5.83 15.76
C ALA A 133 2.60 5.77 15.58
N GLN A 134 3.09 4.61 15.11
CA GLN A 134 4.49 4.45 14.70
C GLN A 134 4.54 4.46 13.18
N PRO A 135 5.12 5.51 12.57
CA PRO A 135 5.13 5.66 11.12
C PRO A 135 5.96 4.56 10.45
N PRO A 136 5.52 4.03 9.32
CA PRO A 136 6.40 3.31 8.42
C PRO A 136 7.48 4.26 7.88
N ALA A 137 8.59 3.72 7.39
CA ALA A 137 9.65 4.50 6.75
C ALA A 137 9.12 5.32 5.57
N CYS A 138 8.26 4.71 4.75
CA CYS A 138 7.61 5.38 3.63
C CYS A 138 6.42 4.59 3.07
N LEU A 139 5.64 5.24 2.21
CA LEU A 139 4.50 4.67 1.50
C LEU A 139 4.67 4.86 -0.01
N VAL A 140 4.27 3.86 -0.79
CA VAL A 140 4.23 3.94 -2.27
C VAL A 140 2.85 3.54 -2.75
N GLY A 141 2.23 4.40 -3.55
CA GLY A 141 0.93 4.16 -4.18
C GLY A 141 1.02 4.19 -5.70
N PHE A 142 0.67 3.07 -6.34
CA PHE A 142 0.56 2.95 -7.80
C PHE A 142 -0.90 3.00 -8.21
N SER A 143 -1.27 3.87 -9.16
CA SER A 143 -2.62 3.98 -9.73
C SER A 143 -3.71 3.97 -8.64
N THR A 144 -3.60 4.86 -7.67
CA THR A 144 -4.41 4.88 -6.46
C THR A 144 -4.87 6.29 -6.06
N LEU A 145 -5.63 6.35 -4.99
CA LEU A 145 -6.08 7.60 -4.36
C LEU A 145 -6.16 7.45 -2.83
N LEU A 146 -6.22 8.56 -2.11
CA LEU A 146 -6.45 8.58 -0.67
C LEU A 146 -7.97 8.53 -0.38
N PRO A 147 -8.48 7.48 0.30
CA PRO A 147 -9.87 7.47 0.76
C PRO A 147 -10.13 8.54 1.82
N GLY A 148 -11.16 9.37 1.61
CA GLY A 148 -11.60 10.38 2.57
C GLY A 148 -10.55 11.45 2.88
N PRO A 149 -10.01 12.15 1.88
CA PRO A 149 -9.00 13.18 2.08
C PRO A 149 -9.47 14.30 3.03
N GLU A 150 -10.77 14.57 3.11
CA GLU A 150 -11.38 15.55 4.01
C GLU A 150 -11.32 15.15 5.50
N LYS A 151 -11.12 13.86 5.80
CA LYS A 151 -10.97 13.37 7.17
C LYS A 151 -9.51 13.36 7.64
N LEU A 152 -8.56 13.49 6.69
CA LEU A 152 -7.15 13.25 6.98
C LEU A 152 -6.61 14.13 8.10
N ASP A 153 -6.92 15.42 8.09
CA ASP A 153 -6.41 16.39 9.09
C ASP A 153 -6.83 16.03 10.53
N ALA A 154 -8.02 15.46 10.69
CA ALA A 154 -8.54 15.04 12.00
C ALA A 154 -8.01 13.67 12.45
N GLU A 155 -7.62 12.80 11.53
CA GLU A 155 -7.32 11.39 11.80
C GLU A 155 -5.83 11.02 11.65
N ILE A 156 -5.02 11.88 11.03
CA ILE A 156 -3.61 11.65 10.80
C ILE A 156 -2.83 11.53 12.12
N LYS A 157 -2.05 10.47 12.24
CA LYS A 157 -1.18 10.22 13.40
C LYS A 157 0.29 10.28 13.08
N SER A 158 0.64 10.07 11.81
CA SER A 158 2.03 10.09 11.36
C SER A 158 2.14 10.61 9.93
N LYS A 159 3.33 11.06 9.56
CA LYS A 159 3.58 11.73 8.28
C LYS A 159 4.77 11.10 7.54
N PRO A 160 4.72 9.79 7.24
CA PRO A 160 5.77 9.16 6.45
C PRO A 160 5.81 9.78 5.04
N PRO A 161 6.98 9.84 4.39
CA PRO A 161 7.09 10.23 3.00
C PRO A 161 6.23 9.32 2.09
N VAL A 162 5.61 9.91 1.07
CA VAL A 162 4.71 9.22 0.13
C VAL A 162 5.17 9.43 -1.31
N LEU A 163 5.29 8.36 -2.09
CA LEU A 163 5.40 8.40 -3.54
C LEU A 163 4.10 7.94 -4.18
N LEU A 164 3.64 8.68 -5.19
CA LEU A 164 2.49 8.32 -6.02
C LEU A 164 2.91 8.25 -7.49
N THR A 165 2.51 7.20 -8.21
CA THR A 165 2.60 7.17 -9.67
C THR A 165 1.26 6.78 -10.28
N HIS A 166 0.92 7.37 -11.43
CA HIS A 166 -0.38 7.18 -12.05
C HIS A 166 -0.32 7.34 -13.57
N GLY A 167 -1.00 6.48 -14.29
CA GLY A 167 -1.11 6.58 -15.74
C GLY A 167 -2.07 7.68 -16.19
N ASP A 168 -1.71 8.45 -17.21
CA ASP A 168 -2.59 9.50 -17.77
C ASP A 168 -3.76 8.93 -18.59
N GLN A 169 -3.69 7.64 -18.95
CA GLN A 169 -4.74 6.88 -19.66
C GLN A 169 -5.50 5.92 -18.73
N ASP A 170 -5.41 6.10 -17.41
CA ASP A 170 -6.13 5.27 -16.45
C ASP A 170 -7.65 5.51 -16.54
N GLN A 171 -8.39 4.45 -16.89
CA GLN A 171 -9.84 4.47 -17.06
C GLN A 171 -10.57 3.89 -15.83
N ILE A 172 -9.84 3.37 -14.86
CA ILE A 172 -10.40 2.78 -13.63
C ILE A 172 -10.39 3.82 -12.50
N ILE A 173 -9.22 4.40 -12.22
CA ILE A 173 -9.09 5.54 -11.31
C ILE A 173 -8.68 6.74 -12.16
N PRO A 174 -9.54 7.76 -12.28
CA PRO A 174 -9.26 8.91 -13.14
C PRO A 174 -7.93 9.59 -12.79
N ALA A 175 -7.13 9.96 -13.81
CA ALA A 175 -5.79 10.50 -13.63
C ALA A 175 -5.72 11.74 -12.70
N HIS A 176 -6.82 12.51 -12.59
CA HIS A 176 -6.91 13.65 -11.68
C HIS A 176 -6.94 13.27 -10.18
N ALA A 177 -7.17 11.99 -9.85
CA ALA A 177 -7.20 11.52 -8.47
C ALA A 177 -5.81 11.61 -7.80
N MET A 178 -4.73 11.39 -8.57
CA MET A 178 -3.37 11.47 -8.03
C MET A 178 -3.00 12.90 -7.59
N PRO A 179 -3.11 13.95 -8.42
CA PRO A 179 -2.80 15.32 -7.97
C PRO A 179 -3.73 15.80 -6.84
N GLN A 180 -4.98 15.34 -6.78
CA GLN A 180 -5.86 15.64 -5.65
C GLN A 180 -5.38 14.97 -4.36
N THR A 181 -4.94 13.70 -4.44
CA THR A 181 -4.35 12.97 -3.31
C THR A 181 -3.07 13.67 -2.85
N GLU A 182 -2.16 14.00 -3.76
CA GLU A 182 -0.92 14.70 -3.43
C GLU A 182 -1.19 16.05 -2.74
N ALA A 183 -2.15 16.83 -3.26
CA ALA A 183 -2.53 18.10 -2.66
C ALA A 183 -3.06 17.93 -1.23
N ALA A 184 -3.90 16.93 -0.98
CA ALA A 184 -4.43 16.63 0.36
C ALA A 184 -3.32 16.20 1.32
N LEU A 185 -2.39 15.34 0.88
CA LEU A 185 -1.22 14.93 1.67
C LEU A 185 -0.36 16.14 2.06
N LYS A 186 -0.01 16.99 1.09
CA LYS A 186 0.79 18.20 1.32
C LYS A 186 0.09 19.18 2.25
N ALA A 187 -1.22 19.35 2.11
CA ALA A 187 -2.02 20.21 3.01
C ALA A 187 -1.99 19.72 4.45
N ALA A 188 -1.98 18.39 4.67
CA ALA A 188 -1.80 17.77 5.99
C ALA A 188 -0.33 17.75 6.48
N GLY A 189 0.60 18.29 5.70
CA GLY A 189 2.03 18.34 6.02
C GLY A 189 2.76 17.02 5.84
N VAL A 190 2.23 16.12 5.01
CA VAL A 190 2.89 14.87 4.60
C VAL A 190 3.81 15.15 3.42
N PRO A 191 5.11 14.79 3.47
CA PRO A 191 5.99 14.86 2.31
C PRO A 191 5.47 13.93 1.20
N ALA A 192 5.09 14.49 0.06
CA ALA A 192 4.55 13.71 -1.06
C ALA A 192 5.23 14.10 -2.37
N GLU A 193 5.64 13.09 -3.12
CA GLU A 193 6.15 13.17 -4.50
C GLU A 193 5.19 12.42 -5.42
N SER A 194 5.01 12.93 -6.64
CA SER A 194 4.17 12.24 -7.62
C SER A 194 4.76 12.31 -9.02
N GLU A 195 4.52 11.28 -9.84
CA GLU A 195 4.86 11.27 -11.26
C GLU A 195 3.73 10.69 -12.10
N THR A 196 3.27 11.48 -13.08
CA THR A 196 2.32 11.02 -14.10
C THR A 196 3.06 10.22 -15.17
N ARG A 197 2.53 9.04 -15.52
CA ARG A 197 3.10 8.14 -16.52
C ARG A 197 2.37 8.31 -17.87
N PRO A 198 2.99 8.96 -18.88
CA PRO A 198 2.36 9.16 -20.17
C PRO A 198 2.06 7.84 -20.91
N GLY A 199 0.84 7.69 -21.41
CA GLY A 199 0.38 6.52 -22.16
C GLY A 199 0.10 5.28 -21.31
N LEU A 200 0.32 5.31 -20.01
CA LEU A 200 0.02 4.20 -19.11
C LEU A 200 -1.48 4.23 -18.73
N GLY A 201 -2.12 3.07 -18.80
CA GLY A 201 -3.46 2.83 -18.25
C GLY A 201 -3.44 2.54 -16.74
N HIS A 202 -4.40 1.73 -16.27
CA HIS A 202 -4.43 1.26 -14.88
C HIS A 202 -3.40 0.14 -14.66
N GLY A 203 -2.21 0.50 -14.22
CA GLY A 203 -1.11 -0.47 -14.11
C GLY A 203 0.18 0.11 -13.55
N ILE A 204 1.21 -0.73 -13.57
CA ILE A 204 2.58 -0.42 -13.12
C ILE A 204 3.51 -0.72 -14.29
N ASP A 205 4.28 0.27 -14.75
CA ASP A 205 5.33 0.08 -15.76
C ASP A 205 6.73 0.04 -15.13
N GLU A 206 7.74 -0.20 -15.95
CA GLU A 206 9.14 -0.26 -15.51
C GLU A 206 9.57 1.05 -14.83
N ARG A 207 9.14 2.19 -15.35
CA ARG A 207 9.47 3.50 -14.77
C ARG A 207 8.84 3.69 -13.39
N CYS A 208 7.61 3.18 -13.15
CA CYS A 208 7.00 3.17 -11.82
C CYS A 208 7.88 2.42 -10.81
N LEU A 209 8.47 1.29 -11.23
CA LEU A 209 9.34 0.47 -10.37
C LEU A 209 10.70 1.14 -10.12
N GLU A 210 11.29 1.80 -11.13
CA GLU A 210 12.50 2.59 -10.95
C GLU A 210 12.29 3.70 -9.91
N LEU A 211 11.20 4.48 -10.07
CA LEU A 211 10.83 5.54 -9.13
C LEU A 211 10.61 5.01 -7.72
N ALA A 212 9.91 3.88 -7.59
CA ALA A 212 9.70 3.23 -6.30
C ALA A 212 11.02 2.78 -5.68
N SER A 213 11.90 2.14 -6.47
CA SER A 213 13.22 1.70 -6.01
C SER A 213 14.08 2.88 -5.50
N ASP A 214 14.14 3.95 -6.27
CA ASP A 214 14.87 5.18 -5.89
C ASP A 214 14.27 5.82 -4.62
N PHE A 215 12.95 5.87 -4.53
CA PHE A 215 12.25 6.41 -3.38
C PHE A 215 12.47 5.56 -2.12
N LEU A 216 12.30 4.26 -2.22
CA LEU A 216 12.56 3.31 -1.14
C LEU A 216 14.02 3.41 -0.67
N SER A 217 14.99 3.53 -1.58
CA SER A 217 16.41 3.66 -1.23
C SER A 217 16.71 4.92 -0.42
N ARG A 218 15.97 5.99 -0.62
CA ARG A 218 16.12 7.24 0.15
C ARG A 218 15.53 7.17 1.56
N HIS A 219 14.56 6.29 1.78
CA HIS A 219 13.76 6.29 3.01
C HIS A 219 13.86 5.01 3.84
N LEU A 220 14.20 3.87 3.22
CA LEU A 220 14.43 2.59 3.89
C LEU A 220 15.90 2.31 4.21
N ALA A 221 16.83 3.11 3.70
CA ALA A 221 18.24 2.93 3.99
C ALA A 221 18.49 3.02 5.51
N GLY A 222 19.18 2.01 6.03
CA GLY A 222 19.45 1.78 7.43
C GLY A 222 20.33 2.81 8.12
#